data_34accbedd19360772b305df275b0549a
#
_entry.id   34accbedd19360772b305df275b0549a
#
_cell.length_a   1.000
_cell.length_b   1.000
_cell.length_c   1.000
_cell.angle_alpha   90.00
_cell.angle_beta   90.00
_cell.angle_gamma   90.00
#
_symmetry.space_group_name_H-M   'P 1'
#
loop_
_entity.id
_entity.type
_entity.pdbx_description
1 polymer ?
#
loop_
_entity_poly.entity_id
_entity_poly.type
_entity_poly.pdbx_seq_one_letter_code
_entity_poly.pdbx_strand_id
1 'polypeptide(L)'
;MHGRLVAHRVSMKKESVIIVVIVAFVAGFIAGAIGGIEFYSKEHRNAALGLGPQEENAPRGASEDGIGQLEVLVRREPQNLQALISLGNLYFDSHQPQKAIGAYERALAIDPKNPDVRTDLGIMYRETKNYDRAVQEFREAARLDRNHKNSRFNLAIVLQEDKNDFRGAIAAWQDYLRVDPTGERSAMAKAEIEQLRNLVK
;
A
#
# COMPACT_ATOMS: atom_id res chain seq x y z
N MET A 1 35.24 48.92 -21.61
CA MET A 1 35.59 47.48 -21.36
C MET A 1 34.35 46.70 -21.19
N HIS A 2 33.89 45.98 -22.24
CA HIS A 2 32.69 45.16 -22.22
C HIS A 2 33.10 43.69 -22.06
N GLY A 3 32.91 43.15 -20.89
CA GLY A 3 33.08 41.71 -20.63
C GLY A 3 31.90 40.89 -21.17
N ARG A 4 32.11 40.12 -22.24
CA ARG A 4 31.17 39.13 -22.74
C ARG A 4 31.15 37.90 -21.83
N LEU A 5 30.07 37.67 -21.14
CA LEU A 5 29.79 36.36 -20.49
C LEU A 5 29.50 35.35 -21.60
N VAL A 6 30.42 34.40 -21.75
CA VAL A 6 30.23 33.22 -22.62
C VAL A 6 29.45 32.18 -21.85
N ALA A 7 28.18 32.01 -22.19
CA ALA A 7 27.36 30.93 -21.67
C ALA A 7 27.81 29.59 -22.28
N HIS A 8 28.46 28.74 -21.48
CA HIS A 8 28.76 27.37 -21.86
C HIS A 8 27.46 26.56 -21.95
N ARG A 9 27.00 26.34 -23.18
CA ARG A 9 25.91 25.41 -23.46
C ARG A 9 26.43 23.97 -23.30
N VAL A 10 26.13 23.33 -22.18
CA VAL A 10 26.43 21.91 -21.99
C VAL A 10 25.51 21.10 -22.90
N SER A 11 26.06 20.60 -24.00
CA SER A 11 25.36 19.68 -24.90
C SER A 11 25.37 18.29 -24.26
N MET A 12 24.29 17.91 -23.61
CA MET A 12 24.11 16.53 -23.13
C MET A 12 23.88 15.59 -24.31
N LYS A 13 24.60 14.46 -24.32
CA LYS A 13 24.42 13.42 -25.33
C LYS A 13 22.98 12.84 -25.21
N LYS A 14 22.37 12.52 -26.35
CA LYS A 14 20.97 11.99 -26.39
C LYS A 14 20.75 10.79 -25.49
N GLU A 15 21.76 9.94 -25.32
CA GLU A 15 21.76 8.80 -24.40
C GLU A 15 21.65 9.21 -22.91
N SER A 16 22.32 10.29 -22.50
CA SER A 16 22.24 10.82 -21.13
C SER A 16 20.86 11.42 -20.82
N VAL A 17 20.21 12.03 -21.80
CA VAL A 17 18.85 12.58 -21.66
C VAL A 17 17.85 11.44 -21.49
N ILE A 18 17.98 10.37 -22.27
CA ILE A 18 17.11 9.17 -22.17
C ILE A 18 17.22 8.53 -20.79
N ILE A 19 18.43 8.36 -20.26
CA ILE A 19 18.66 7.78 -18.93
C ILE A 19 18.04 8.67 -17.85
N VAL A 20 18.19 9.97 -17.89
CA VAL A 20 17.61 10.92 -16.93
C VAL A 20 16.08 10.87 -16.98
N VAL A 21 15.47 10.79 -18.15
CA VAL A 21 14.01 10.67 -18.32
C VAL A 21 13.50 9.33 -17.77
N ILE A 22 14.20 8.22 -18.03
CA ILE A 22 13.82 6.91 -17.50
C ILE A 22 13.92 6.89 -15.96
N VAL A 23 14.99 7.42 -15.38
CA VAL A 23 15.15 7.49 -13.92
C VAL A 23 14.09 8.39 -13.27
N ALA A 24 13.75 9.52 -13.88
CA ALA A 24 12.68 10.40 -13.39
C ALA A 24 11.30 9.73 -13.50
N PHE A 25 11.04 8.95 -14.56
CA PHE A 25 9.78 8.22 -14.74
C PHE A 25 9.63 7.07 -13.73
N VAL A 26 10.71 6.32 -13.48
CA VAL A 26 10.73 5.25 -12.47
C VAL A 26 10.57 5.82 -11.06
N ALA A 27 11.25 6.91 -10.72
CA ALA A 27 11.10 7.56 -9.42
C ALA A 27 9.68 8.15 -9.22
N GLY A 28 9.10 8.76 -10.25
CA GLY A 28 7.72 9.27 -10.21
C GLY A 28 6.68 8.16 -10.09
N PHE A 29 6.93 7.01 -10.74
CA PHE A 29 6.05 5.85 -10.70
C PHE A 29 6.05 5.17 -9.32
N ILE A 30 7.23 5.03 -8.70
CA ILE A 30 7.36 4.47 -7.33
C ILE A 30 6.67 5.39 -6.31
N ALA A 31 6.85 6.70 -6.40
CA ALA A 31 6.16 7.66 -5.53
C ALA A 31 4.63 7.66 -5.73
N GLY A 32 4.16 7.52 -6.98
CA GLY A 32 2.74 7.43 -7.30
C GLY A 32 2.09 6.13 -6.82
N ALA A 33 2.79 5.00 -6.90
CA ALA A 33 2.30 3.71 -6.43
C ALA A 33 2.18 3.68 -4.90
N ILE A 34 3.16 4.21 -4.17
CA ILE A 34 3.13 4.31 -2.70
C ILE A 34 2.02 5.27 -2.25
N GLY A 35 1.92 6.46 -2.85
CA GLY A 35 0.88 7.44 -2.54
C GLY A 35 -0.55 6.95 -2.85
N GLY A 36 -0.72 6.16 -3.92
CA GLY A 36 -2.02 5.58 -4.28
C GLY A 36 -2.51 4.52 -3.29
N ILE A 37 -1.60 3.73 -2.71
CA ILE A 37 -1.93 2.73 -1.68
C ILE A 37 -2.35 3.42 -0.38
N GLU A 38 -1.64 4.48 0.02
CA GLU A 38 -1.97 5.26 1.22
C GLU A 38 -3.31 6.00 1.09
N PHE A 39 -3.56 6.63 -0.04
CA PHE A 39 -4.81 7.38 -0.29
C PHE A 39 -6.04 6.45 -0.23
N TYR A 40 -5.97 5.29 -0.89
CA TYR A 40 -7.10 4.37 -0.98
C TYR A 40 -7.45 3.71 0.36
N SER A 41 -6.44 3.33 1.15
CA SER A 41 -6.66 2.75 2.48
C SER A 41 -7.23 3.78 3.48
N LYS A 42 -6.87 5.06 3.33
CA LYS A 42 -7.35 6.17 4.16
C LYS A 42 -8.84 6.49 3.90
N GLU A 43 -9.25 6.50 2.62
CA GLU A 43 -10.63 6.84 2.24
C GLU A 43 -11.64 5.78 2.72
N HIS A 44 -11.31 4.50 2.57
CA HIS A 44 -12.15 3.41 3.07
C HIS A 44 -12.21 3.34 4.60
N ARG A 45 -11.12 3.65 5.30
CA ARG A 45 -11.10 3.74 6.76
C ARG A 45 -12.03 4.84 7.29
N ASN A 46 -11.94 6.02 6.69
CA ASN A 46 -12.77 7.16 7.10
C ASN A 46 -14.26 6.89 6.87
N ALA A 47 -14.61 6.24 5.77
CA ALA A 47 -15.98 5.81 5.49
C ALA A 47 -16.51 4.78 6.50
N ALA A 48 -15.69 3.82 6.92
CA ALA A 48 -16.04 2.80 7.90
C ALA A 48 -16.21 3.37 9.33
N LEU A 49 -15.53 4.47 9.64
CA LEU A 49 -15.57 5.13 10.94
C LEU A 49 -16.60 6.27 11.02
N GLY A 50 -17.33 6.57 9.91
CA GLY A 50 -18.25 7.71 9.85
C GLY A 50 -17.55 9.07 9.96
N LEU A 51 -16.24 9.12 9.78
CA LEU A 51 -15.45 10.33 9.76
C LEU A 51 -15.50 10.90 8.34
N GLY A 52 -15.98 12.14 8.19
CA GLY A 52 -15.92 12.87 6.91
C GLY A 52 -14.49 13.03 6.40
N PRO A 53 -14.30 13.57 5.18
CA PRO A 53 -12.96 13.78 4.62
C PRO A 53 -12.11 14.58 5.60
N GLN A 54 -11.06 13.96 6.14
CA GLN A 54 -10.12 14.64 7.03
C GLN A 54 -9.20 15.51 6.18
N GLU A 55 -9.14 16.79 6.50
CA GLU A 55 -8.19 17.71 5.88
C GLU A 55 -6.75 17.23 6.13
N GLU A 56 -5.93 17.29 5.10
CA GLU A 56 -4.52 16.85 5.04
C GLU A 56 -3.58 17.58 6.03
N ASN A 57 -4.13 18.46 6.87
CA ASN A 57 -3.44 19.31 7.83
C ASN A 57 -3.75 19.00 9.30
N ALA A 58 -4.21 17.79 9.66
CA ALA A 58 -4.34 17.46 11.09
C ALA A 58 -2.96 17.51 11.76
N PRO A 59 -2.79 18.27 12.84
CA PRO A 59 -1.51 18.39 13.52
C PRO A 59 -1.06 17.01 14.02
N ARG A 60 0.22 16.67 13.84
CA ARG A 60 0.81 15.41 14.30
C ARG A 60 0.47 15.05 15.74
N GLY A 61 0.28 16.06 16.62
CA GLY A 61 -0.15 15.89 18.00
C GLY A 61 -1.53 15.25 18.18
N ALA A 62 -2.47 15.48 17.26
CA ALA A 62 -3.82 14.89 17.35
C ALA A 62 -3.80 13.36 17.16
N SER A 63 -2.86 12.81 16.39
CA SER A 63 -2.70 11.36 16.20
C SER A 63 -2.04 10.68 17.41
N GLU A 64 -1.10 11.35 18.06
CA GLU A 64 -0.43 10.82 19.26
C GLU A 64 -1.38 10.75 20.46
N ASP A 65 -2.19 11.80 20.67
CA ASP A 65 -3.24 11.82 21.68
C ASP A 65 -4.29 10.72 21.42
N GLY A 66 -4.67 10.50 20.18
CA GLY A 66 -5.60 9.45 19.77
C GLY A 66 -5.04 8.04 20.03
N ILE A 67 -3.77 7.81 19.76
CA ILE A 67 -3.09 6.53 20.07
C ILE A 67 -3.15 6.28 21.59
N GLY A 68 -2.75 7.26 22.40
CA GLY A 68 -2.75 7.11 23.86
C GLY A 68 -4.14 6.79 24.44
N GLN A 69 -5.20 7.44 23.95
CA GLN A 69 -6.57 7.17 24.35
C GLN A 69 -7.01 5.74 23.98
N LEU A 70 -6.73 5.30 22.75
CA LEU A 70 -7.06 3.94 22.30
C LEU A 70 -6.24 2.87 23.02
N GLU A 71 -4.97 3.11 23.34
CA GLU A 71 -4.17 2.21 24.15
C GLU A 71 -4.78 2.02 25.56
N VAL A 72 -5.27 3.10 26.19
CA VAL A 72 -5.99 3.02 27.46
C VAL A 72 -7.29 2.23 27.33
N LEU A 73 -8.06 2.50 26.27
CA LEU A 73 -9.32 1.80 26.02
C LEU A 73 -9.09 0.30 25.82
N VAL A 74 -8.13 -0.07 24.97
CA VAL A 74 -7.78 -1.47 24.69
C VAL A 74 -7.22 -2.21 25.91
N ARG A 75 -6.59 -1.50 26.86
CA ARG A 75 -6.19 -2.10 28.16
C ARG A 75 -7.39 -2.38 29.05
N ARG A 76 -8.40 -1.50 29.06
CA ARG A 76 -9.64 -1.66 29.86
C ARG A 76 -10.58 -2.68 29.24
N GLU A 77 -10.64 -2.70 27.91
CA GLU A 77 -11.55 -3.52 27.11
C GLU A 77 -10.75 -4.33 26.07
N PRO A 78 -10.03 -5.41 26.49
CA PRO A 78 -9.13 -6.15 25.59
C PRO A 78 -9.80 -6.83 24.41
N GLN A 79 -11.13 -7.02 24.48
CA GLN A 79 -11.97 -7.64 23.44
C GLN A 79 -12.77 -6.61 22.63
N ASN A 80 -12.48 -5.32 22.77
CA ASN A 80 -13.14 -4.28 21.98
C ASN A 80 -12.55 -4.28 20.55
N LEU A 81 -13.22 -5.00 19.65
CA LEU A 81 -12.80 -5.17 18.26
C LEU A 81 -12.56 -3.83 17.56
N GLN A 82 -13.51 -2.90 17.72
CA GLN A 82 -13.43 -1.60 17.05
C GLN A 82 -12.25 -0.77 17.56
N ALA A 83 -12.00 -0.78 18.85
CA ALA A 83 -10.85 -0.09 19.43
C ALA A 83 -9.51 -0.67 18.95
N LEU A 84 -9.43 -2.01 18.80
CA LEU A 84 -8.25 -2.69 18.27
C LEU A 84 -8.00 -2.33 16.80
N ILE A 85 -9.05 -2.33 15.97
CA ILE A 85 -8.94 -1.92 14.55
C ILE A 85 -8.50 -0.47 14.46
N SER A 86 -9.15 0.44 15.22
CA SER A 86 -8.80 1.86 15.23
C SER A 86 -7.37 2.11 15.68
N LEU A 87 -6.92 1.39 16.71
CA LEU A 87 -5.53 1.48 17.18
C LEU A 87 -4.54 0.99 16.13
N GLY A 88 -4.85 -0.13 15.44
CA GLY A 88 -4.08 -0.64 14.33
C GLY A 88 -3.96 0.39 13.21
N ASN A 89 -5.07 1.06 12.85
CA ASN A 89 -5.10 2.09 11.82
C ASN A 89 -4.25 3.32 12.21
N LEU A 90 -4.32 3.78 13.46
CA LEU A 90 -3.48 4.90 13.90
C LEU A 90 -1.99 4.54 13.93
N TYR A 91 -1.62 3.31 14.31
CA TYR A 91 -0.25 2.84 14.20
C TYR A 91 0.22 2.72 12.75
N PHE A 92 -0.65 2.26 11.85
CA PHE A 92 -0.40 2.22 10.41
C PHE A 92 -0.10 3.63 9.88
N ASP A 93 -1.00 4.60 10.13
CA ASP A 93 -0.87 5.99 9.68
C ASP A 93 0.36 6.70 10.29
N SER A 94 0.77 6.27 11.49
CA SER A 94 1.94 6.82 12.19
C SER A 94 3.25 6.07 11.87
N HIS A 95 3.25 5.20 10.85
CA HIS A 95 4.42 4.40 10.45
C HIS A 95 5.04 3.59 11.60
N GLN A 96 4.18 2.96 12.43
CA GLN A 96 4.58 2.07 13.51
C GLN A 96 4.15 0.62 13.21
N PRO A 97 4.72 -0.03 12.15
CA PRO A 97 4.18 -1.26 11.59
C PRO A 97 4.18 -2.44 12.58
N GLN A 98 5.15 -2.55 13.48
CA GLN A 98 5.17 -3.62 14.48
C GLN A 98 4.02 -3.51 15.47
N LYS A 99 3.65 -2.28 15.88
CA LYS A 99 2.51 -2.05 16.77
C LYS A 99 1.18 -2.25 16.04
N ALA A 100 1.09 -1.82 14.78
CA ALA A 100 -0.08 -2.07 13.94
C ALA A 100 -0.34 -3.58 13.77
N ILE A 101 0.71 -4.38 13.49
CA ILE A 101 0.63 -5.84 13.44
C ILE A 101 0.00 -6.39 14.72
N GLY A 102 0.52 -6.00 15.89
CA GLY A 102 0.00 -6.50 17.16
C GLY A 102 -1.48 -6.14 17.42
N ALA A 103 -1.92 -4.96 16.99
CA ALA A 103 -3.31 -4.54 17.12
C ALA A 103 -4.23 -5.32 16.15
N TYR A 104 -3.83 -5.47 14.88
CA TYR A 104 -4.59 -6.21 13.88
C TYR A 104 -4.66 -7.72 14.17
N GLU A 105 -3.57 -8.33 14.62
CA GLU A 105 -3.58 -9.76 15.04
C GLU A 105 -4.59 -9.99 16.17
N ARG A 106 -4.66 -9.08 17.14
CA ARG A 106 -5.67 -9.15 18.22
C ARG A 106 -7.08 -8.93 17.69
N ALA A 107 -7.29 -8.00 16.77
CA ALA A 107 -8.58 -7.80 16.14
C ALA A 107 -9.04 -9.05 15.37
N LEU A 108 -8.13 -9.69 14.61
CA LEU A 108 -8.41 -10.92 13.87
C LEU A 108 -8.57 -12.16 14.76
N ALA A 109 -8.07 -12.13 15.99
CA ALA A 109 -8.38 -13.18 16.97
C ALA A 109 -9.85 -13.12 17.44
N ILE A 110 -10.48 -11.94 17.37
CA ILE A 110 -11.90 -11.74 17.72
C ILE A 110 -12.78 -11.95 16.47
N ASP A 111 -12.46 -11.32 15.35
CA ASP A 111 -13.14 -11.48 14.06
C ASP A 111 -12.15 -11.97 12.99
N PRO A 112 -11.99 -13.27 12.81
CA PRO A 112 -11.05 -13.83 11.83
C PRO A 112 -11.51 -13.68 10.38
N LYS A 113 -12.73 -13.18 10.14
CA LYS A 113 -13.30 -13.12 8.79
C LYS A 113 -13.32 -11.72 8.19
N ASN A 114 -12.61 -10.76 8.77
CA ASN A 114 -12.53 -9.40 8.26
C ASN A 114 -11.45 -9.28 7.17
N PRO A 115 -11.82 -9.15 5.88
CA PRO A 115 -10.84 -9.10 4.78
C PRO A 115 -10.06 -7.78 4.75
N ASP A 116 -10.66 -6.67 5.21
CA ASP A 116 -9.99 -5.37 5.24
C ASP A 116 -8.85 -5.40 6.26
N VAL A 117 -9.13 -5.82 7.50
CA VAL A 117 -8.10 -5.92 8.56
C VAL A 117 -6.99 -6.89 8.16
N ARG A 118 -7.30 -8.00 7.47
CA ARG A 118 -6.28 -8.90 6.92
C ARG A 118 -5.42 -8.23 5.87
N THR A 119 -6.02 -7.42 5.02
CA THR A 119 -5.27 -6.69 4.00
C THR A 119 -4.34 -5.67 4.64
N ASP A 120 -4.79 -4.91 5.62
CA ASP A 120 -3.98 -3.95 6.35
C ASP A 120 -2.83 -4.65 7.12
N LEU A 121 -3.12 -5.80 7.75
CA LEU A 121 -2.08 -6.63 8.37
C LEU A 121 -1.05 -7.12 7.35
N GLY A 122 -1.49 -7.54 6.17
CA GLY A 122 -0.61 -7.94 5.07
C GLY A 122 0.31 -6.81 4.61
N ILE A 123 -0.19 -5.57 4.54
CA ILE A 123 0.61 -4.38 4.21
C ILE A 123 1.67 -4.16 5.29
N MET A 124 1.32 -4.26 6.58
CA MET A 124 2.27 -4.12 7.68
C MET A 124 3.34 -5.21 7.69
N TYR A 125 2.97 -6.46 7.35
CA TYR A 125 3.96 -7.51 7.15
C TYR A 125 4.90 -7.22 5.97
N ARG A 126 4.41 -6.63 4.88
CA ARG A 126 5.24 -6.20 3.75
C ARG A 126 6.22 -5.12 4.18
N GLU A 127 5.79 -4.09 4.93
CA GLU A 127 6.66 -3.02 5.45
C GLU A 127 7.76 -3.57 6.36
N THR A 128 7.45 -4.58 7.16
CA THR A 128 8.42 -5.27 8.02
C THR A 128 9.23 -6.34 7.29
N LYS A 129 9.11 -6.41 5.95
CA LYS A 129 9.79 -7.39 5.06
C LYS A 129 9.42 -8.84 5.34
N ASN A 130 8.28 -9.07 5.99
CA ASN A 130 7.77 -10.40 6.25
C ASN A 130 6.86 -10.85 5.10
N TYR A 131 7.44 -10.95 3.89
CA TYR A 131 6.73 -11.10 2.64
C TYR A 131 5.86 -12.36 2.56
N ASP A 132 6.31 -13.46 3.18
CA ASP A 132 5.54 -14.71 3.18
C ASP A 132 4.24 -14.56 3.96
N ARG A 133 4.28 -13.89 5.13
CA ARG A 133 3.06 -13.58 5.88
C ARG A 133 2.17 -12.60 5.14
N ALA A 134 2.74 -11.57 4.51
CA ALA A 134 1.97 -10.65 3.69
C ALA A 134 1.18 -11.38 2.60
N VAL A 135 1.84 -12.27 1.85
CA VAL A 135 1.19 -13.11 0.82
C VAL A 135 0.08 -13.97 1.42
N GLN A 136 0.30 -14.55 2.59
CA GLN A 136 -0.70 -15.38 3.27
C GLN A 136 -1.96 -14.58 3.63
N GLU A 137 -1.79 -13.39 4.23
CA GLU A 137 -2.92 -12.54 4.63
C GLU A 137 -3.69 -12.01 3.40
N PHE A 138 -3.01 -11.59 2.33
CA PHE A 138 -3.67 -11.17 1.10
C PHE A 138 -4.46 -12.31 0.44
N ARG A 139 -3.93 -13.53 0.41
CA ARG A 139 -4.64 -14.69 -0.13
C ARG A 139 -5.88 -15.03 0.69
N GLU A 140 -5.75 -14.98 2.01
CA GLU A 140 -6.88 -15.27 2.90
C GLU A 140 -7.95 -14.18 2.81
N ALA A 141 -7.60 -12.90 2.72
CA ALA A 141 -8.53 -11.81 2.47
C ALA A 141 -9.30 -12.01 1.15
N ALA A 142 -8.57 -12.35 0.07
CA ALA A 142 -9.18 -12.64 -1.24
C ALA A 142 -10.06 -13.89 -1.25
N ARG A 143 -9.81 -14.86 -0.36
CA ARG A 143 -10.63 -16.05 -0.17
C ARG A 143 -11.91 -15.74 0.59
N LEU A 144 -11.83 -14.89 1.61
CA LEU A 144 -12.97 -14.49 2.45
C LEU A 144 -13.96 -13.62 1.67
N ASP A 145 -13.46 -12.67 0.89
CA ASP A 145 -14.25 -11.88 -0.04
C ASP A 145 -13.74 -12.03 -1.48
N ARG A 146 -14.55 -12.72 -2.30
CA ARG A 146 -14.20 -12.96 -3.70
C ARG A 146 -14.12 -11.70 -4.55
N ASN A 147 -14.72 -10.61 -4.09
CA ASN A 147 -14.70 -9.32 -4.78
C ASN A 147 -13.69 -8.33 -4.16
N HIS A 148 -12.92 -8.76 -3.16
CA HIS A 148 -11.96 -7.90 -2.47
C HIS A 148 -10.77 -7.56 -3.36
N LYS A 149 -10.87 -6.46 -4.08
CA LYS A 149 -9.87 -6.03 -5.07
C LYS A 149 -8.54 -5.62 -4.46
N ASN A 150 -8.55 -5.01 -3.24
CA ASN A 150 -7.34 -4.52 -2.60
C ASN A 150 -6.37 -5.64 -2.22
N SER A 151 -6.87 -6.76 -1.68
CA SER A 151 -6.01 -7.89 -1.34
C SER A 151 -5.36 -8.52 -2.57
N ARG A 152 -6.09 -8.62 -3.70
CA ARG A 152 -5.55 -9.13 -4.96
C ARG A 152 -4.49 -8.23 -5.56
N PHE A 153 -4.75 -6.92 -5.52
CA PHE A 153 -3.80 -5.92 -5.96
C PHE A 153 -2.50 -6.00 -5.16
N ASN A 154 -2.58 -5.98 -3.83
CA ASN A 154 -1.41 -6.05 -2.96
C ASN A 154 -0.69 -7.40 -3.06
N LEU A 155 -1.42 -8.51 -3.30
CA LEU A 155 -0.82 -9.82 -3.57
C LEU A 155 0.05 -9.77 -4.82
N ALA A 156 -0.45 -9.17 -5.91
CA ALA A 156 0.30 -9.07 -7.15
C ALA A 156 1.58 -8.23 -6.97
N ILE A 157 1.49 -7.09 -6.28
CA ILE A 157 2.63 -6.24 -5.98
C ILE A 157 3.70 -7.00 -5.17
N VAL A 158 3.33 -7.65 -4.06
CA VAL A 158 4.33 -8.33 -3.22
C VAL A 158 4.99 -9.50 -3.93
N LEU A 159 4.27 -10.23 -4.78
CA LEU A 159 4.83 -11.31 -5.57
C LEU A 159 5.81 -10.77 -6.63
N GLN A 160 5.48 -9.66 -7.26
CA GLN A 160 6.30 -9.03 -8.30
C GLN A 160 7.54 -8.37 -7.72
N GLU A 161 7.36 -7.44 -6.79
CA GLU A 161 8.40 -6.51 -6.36
C GLU A 161 9.29 -7.08 -5.25
N ASP A 162 8.68 -7.81 -4.31
CA ASP A 162 9.38 -8.22 -3.10
C ASP A 162 9.86 -9.68 -3.18
N LYS A 163 9.13 -10.55 -3.90
CA LYS A 163 9.46 -11.97 -4.02
C LYS A 163 10.06 -12.36 -5.36
N ASN A 164 9.99 -11.50 -6.37
CA ASN A 164 10.37 -11.79 -7.75
C ASN A 164 9.70 -13.05 -8.32
N ASP A 165 8.52 -13.41 -7.80
CA ASP A 165 7.70 -14.49 -8.33
C ASP A 165 6.84 -13.96 -9.49
N PHE A 166 7.48 -13.77 -10.65
CA PHE A 166 6.86 -13.17 -11.82
C PHE A 166 5.68 -13.98 -12.35
N ARG A 167 5.75 -15.32 -12.25
CA ARG A 167 4.64 -16.18 -12.69
C ARG A 167 3.45 -16.08 -11.75
N GLY A 168 3.71 -16.07 -10.44
CA GLY A 168 2.69 -15.84 -9.43
C GLY A 168 2.09 -14.44 -9.53
N ALA A 169 2.91 -13.43 -9.80
CA ALA A 169 2.46 -12.04 -9.99
C ALA A 169 1.52 -11.91 -11.21
N ILE A 170 1.86 -12.52 -12.37
CA ILE A 170 0.97 -12.54 -13.54
C ILE A 170 -0.40 -13.14 -13.16
N ALA A 171 -0.41 -14.26 -12.45
CA ALA A 171 -1.65 -14.90 -12.04
C ALA A 171 -2.46 -14.00 -11.09
N ALA A 172 -1.81 -13.33 -10.14
CA ALA A 172 -2.44 -12.43 -9.19
C ALA A 172 -3.00 -11.16 -9.87
N TRP A 173 -2.26 -10.59 -10.84
CA TRP A 173 -2.75 -9.48 -11.66
C TRP A 173 -3.98 -9.87 -12.50
N GLN A 174 -3.98 -11.05 -13.08
CA GLN A 174 -5.14 -11.58 -13.81
C GLN A 174 -6.34 -11.79 -12.88
N ASP A 175 -6.08 -12.23 -11.63
CA ASP A 175 -7.11 -12.38 -10.62
C ASP A 175 -7.70 -11.03 -10.18
N TYR A 176 -6.85 -10.01 -10.04
CA TYR A 176 -7.27 -8.63 -9.80
C TYR A 176 -8.19 -8.13 -10.93
N LEU A 177 -7.78 -8.30 -12.20
CA LEU A 177 -8.55 -7.84 -13.37
C LEU A 177 -9.89 -8.56 -13.55
N ARG A 178 -10.09 -9.74 -12.95
CA ARG A 178 -11.42 -10.39 -12.95
C ARG A 178 -12.43 -9.65 -12.09
N VAL A 179 -11.99 -9.03 -11.01
CA VAL A 179 -12.87 -8.28 -10.09
C VAL A 179 -12.93 -6.79 -10.38
N ASP A 180 -11.89 -6.24 -11.01
CA ASP A 180 -11.81 -4.82 -11.36
C ASP A 180 -11.26 -4.63 -12.78
N PRO A 181 -12.05 -5.00 -13.84
CA PRO A 181 -11.55 -5.00 -15.23
C PRO A 181 -11.38 -3.61 -15.84
N THR A 182 -12.04 -2.59 -15.30
CA THR A 182 -12.12 -1.23 -15.85
C THR A 182 -11.83 -0.13 -14.84
N GLY A 183 -11.49 -0.49 -13.60
CA GLY A 183 -11.14 0.46 -12.56
C GLY A 183 -9.85 1.22 -12.86
N GLU A 184 -9.58 2.22 -12.07
CA GLU A 184 -8.43 3.14 -12.23
C GLU A 184 -7.09 2.40 -12.40
N ARG A 185 -6.89 1.29 -11.67
CA ARG A 185 -5.65 0.50 -11.69
C ARG A 185 -5.62 -0.60 -12.77
N SER A 186 -6.70 -0.78 -13.54
CA SER A 186 -6.78 -1.87 -14.54
C SER A 186 -5.80 -1.69 -15.68
N ALA A 187 -5.56 -0.44 -16.12
CA ALA A 187 -4.60 -0.15 -17.17
C ALA A 187 -3.17 -0.52 -16.74
N MET A 188 -2.81 -0.17 -15.50
CA MET A 188 -1.54 -0.54 -14.89
C MET A 188 -1.41 -2.07 -14.80
N ALA A 189 -2.40 -2.77 -14.25
CA ALA A 189 -2.35 -4.23 -14.11
C ALA A 189 -2.18 -4.95 -15.47
N LYS A 190 -2.80 -4.44 -16.54
CA LYS A 190 -2.61 -4.97 -17.90
C LYS A 190 -1.18 -4.76 -18.40
N ALA A 191 -0.61 -3.57 -18.18
CA ALA A 191 0.76 -3.25 -18.56
C ALA A 191 1.78 -4.13 -17.82
N GLU A 192 1.58 -4.33 -16.50
CA GLU A 192 2.44 -5.21 -15.69
C GLU A 192 2.42 -6.65 -16.19
N ILE A 193 1.25 -7.21 -16.53
CA ILE A 193 1.16 -8.55 -17.10
C ILE A 193 1.98 -8.67 -18.37
N GLU A 194 1.90 -7.70 -19.30
CA GLU A 194 2.64 -7.74 -20.57
C GLU A 194 4.15 -7.63 -20.33
N GLN A 195 4.58 -6.76 -19.42
CA GLN A 195 5.99 -6.62 -19.04
C GLN A 195 6.52 -7.93 -18.44
N LEU A 196 5.81 -8.50 -17.46
CA LEU A 196 6.22 -9.72 -16.79
C LEU A 196 6.26 -10.93 -17.72
N ARG A 197 5.34 -11.04 -18.68
CA ARG A 197 5.36 -12.10 -19.70
C ARG A 197 6.62 -12.09 -20.54
N ASN A 198 7.20 -10.93 -20.79
CA ASN A 198 8.47 -10.82 -21.53
C ASN A 198 9.67 -11.25 -20.70
N LEU A 199 9.58 -11.17 -19.36
CA LEU A 199 10.65 -11.59 -18.43
C LEU A 199 10.65 -13.11 -18.18
N VAL A 200 9.52 -13.79 -18.36
CA VAL A 200 9.39 -15.23 -18.04
C VAL A 200 9.39 -16.17 -19.28
N LYS A 201 9.64 -15.59 -20.47
CA LYS A 201 9.87 -16.35 -21.70
C LYS A 201 11.26 -16.97 -21.68
#